data_806799e15dea11516be603d830868003
#
_entry.id   806799e15dea11516be603d830868003
#
_cell.length_a   1.000
_cell.length_b   1.000
_cell.length_c   1.000
_cell.angle_alpha   90.00
_cell.angle_beta   90.00
_cell.angle_gamma   90.00
#
_symmetry.space_group_name_H-M   'P 1'
#
loop_
_entity.id
_entity.type
_entity.pdbx_description
1 polymer ?
#
loop_
_entity_poly.entity_id
_entity_poly.type
_entity_poly.pdbx_seq_one_letter_code
_entity_poly.pdbx_strand_id
1 'polypeptide(L)'
;MTIKANKKFWENKKVLITGHTGFKGSWLSLILYFLGAEVYGLSNKKNVNFYQFIEDKNIFKKEFFIDLSTEESTKIKKELEKSQIEIIFHFAAQSLVSVAYNFPEETMKTNILGTYKILDFFNSSISAKLLTISTTDKVYKNPSKNNKEEDMLGFNEFYSFSKYMKENLIQLFKLSKLSSNKNINIIRSGNVLGAWDR
;
A
#
# COMPACT_ATOMS: atom_id res chain seq x y z
N MET A 1 1.61 11.97 24.02
CA MET A 1 0.54 12.68 23.26
C MET A 1 -0.34 11.62 22.60
N THR A 2 -1.60 11.49 23.01
CA THR A 2 -2.52 10.49 22.44
C THR A 2 -3.15 11.11 21.19
N ILE A 3 -2.74 10.66 20.01
CA ILE A 3 -3.38 11.09 18.77
C ILE A 3 -4.72 10.34 18.67
N LYS A 4 -5.81 11.05 18.83
CA LYS A 4 -7.15 10.48 18.56
C LYS A 4 -7.43 10.58 17.07
N ALA A 5 -7.83 9.46 16.46
CA ALA A 5 -8.28 9.47 15.07
C ALA A 5 -9.48 10.42 14.91
N ASN A 6 -9.40 11.33 13.95
CA ASN A 6 -10.46 12.31 13.71
C ASN A 6 -11.56 11.68 12.85
N LYS A 7 -12.62 11.19 13.48
CA LYS A 7 -13.76 10.57 12.77
C LYS A 7 -14.36 11.51 11.71
N LYS A 8 -14.51 12.80 12.03
CA LYS A 8 -15.05 13.81 11.10
C LYS A 8 -14.24 13.94 9.81
N PHE A 9 -12.92 13.70 9.87
CA PHE A 9 -12.06 13.72 8.68
C PHE A 9 -12.34 12.52 7.75
N TRP A 10 -12.59 11.35 8.33
CA TRP A 10 -12.75 10.11 7.57
C TRP A 10 -14.16 9.88 7.05
N GLU A 11 -15.16 10.53 7.65
CA GLU A 11 -16.56 10.37 7.27
C GLU A 11 -16.78 10.63 5.78
N ASN A 12 -17.33 9.63 5.08
CA ASN A 12 -17.58 9.61 3.64
C ASN A 12 -16.33 9.76 2.75
N LYS A 13 -15.11 9.67 3.29
CA LYS A 13 -13.89 9.62 2.49
C LYS A 13 -13.81 8.31 1.71
N LYS A 14 -13.57 8.42 0.41
CA LYS A 14 -13.38 7.26 -0.47
C LYS A 14 -11.94 6.80 -0.44
N VAL A 15 -11.69 5.68 0.24
CA VAL A 15 -10.33 5.20 0.54
C VAL A 15 -10.08 3.86 -0.14
N LEU A 16 -9.06 3.79 -0.98
CA LEU A 16 -8.58 2.53 -1.56
C LEU A 16 -7.46 1.95 -0.72
N ILE A 17 -7.59 0.67 -0.36
CA ILE A 17 -6.54 -0.09 0.29
C ILE A 17 -6.09 -1.21 -0.64
N THR A 18 -4.88 -1.13 -1.18
CA THR A 18 -4.30 -2.25 -1.91
C THR A 18 -3.64 -3.21 -0.93
N GLY A 19 -3.79 -4.50 -1.17
CA GLY A 19 -3.41 -5.52 -0.19
C GLY A 19 -4.38 -5.60 0.99
N HIS A 20 -5.65 -5.25 0.78
CA HIS A 20 -6.70 -5.22 1.80
C HIS A 20 -6.98 -6.58 2.44
N THR A 21 -6.69 -7.68 1.75
CA THR A 21 -6.82 -9.04 2.30
C THR A 21 -5.60 -9.48 3.11
N GLY A 22 -4.51 -8.70 3.11
CA GLY A 22 -3.33 -8.96 3.92
C GLY A 22 -3.49 -8.45 5.36
N PHE A 23 -2.55 -8.83 6.25
CA PHE A 23 -2.60 -8.48 7.67
C PHE A 23 -2.82 -6.98 7.92
N LYS A 24 -1.93 -6.11 7.46
CA LYS A 24 -2.06 -4.65 7.66
C LYS A 24 -3.30 -4.07 6.98
N GLY A 25 -3.60 -4.55 5.76
CA GLY A 25 -4.69 -4.04 4.96
C GLY A 25 -6.06 -4.33 5.57
N SER A 26 -6.28 -5.54 6.06
CA SER A 26 -7.56 -5.92 6.69
C SER A 26 -7.80 -5.16 8.01
N TRP A 27 -6.78 -4.98 8.84
CA TRP A 27 -6.90 -4.15 10.04
C TRP A 27 -7.20 -2.69 9.73
N LEU A 28 -6.49 -2.09 8.76
CA LEU A 28 -6.76 -0.71 8.37
C LEU A 28 -8.14 -0.55 7.76
N SER A 29 -8.60 -1.52 6.96
CA SER A 29 -9.95 -1.52 6.38
C SER A 29 -11.03 -1.45 7.47
N LEU A 30 -10.90 -2.28 8.49
CA LEU A 30 -11.83 -2.30 9.63
C LEU A 30 -11.82 -0.96 10.39
N ILE A 31 -10.64 -0.44 10.68
CA ILE A 31 -10.48 0.85 11.40
C ILE A 31 -11.14 1.99 10.61
N LEU A 32 -10.86 2.10 9.32
CA LEU A 32 -11.41 3.16 8.46
C LEU A 32 -12.93 3.05 8.30
N TYR A 33 -13.46 1.83 8.19
CA TYR A 33 -14.91 1.60 8.20
C TYR A 33 -15.56 2.15 9.48
N PHE A 34 -15.01 1.85 10.67
CA PHE A 34 -15.54 2.39 11.93
C PHE A 34 -15.38 3.91 12.06
N LEU A 35 -14.43 4.50 11.35
CA LEU A 35 -14.28 5.95 11.25
C LEU A 35 -15.22 6.60 10.24
N GLY A 36 -16.05 5.80 9.53
CA GLY A 36 -17.05 6.29 8.59
C GLY A 36 -16.55 6.49 7.15
N ALA A 37 -15.38 5.94 6.80
CA ALA A 37 -14.89 5.98 5.41
C ALA A 37 -15.63 4.96 4.52
N GLU A 38 -15.78 5.30 3.24
CA GLU A 38 -16.16 4.35 2.19
C GLU A 38 -14.90 3.60 1.75
N VAL A 39 -14.77 2.34 2.19
CA VAL A 39 -13.56 1.55 1.96
C VAL A 39 -13.68 0.74 0.67
N TYR A 40 -12.66 0.85 -0.18
CA TYR A 40 -12.46 0.06 -1.40
C TYR A 40 -11.24 -0.83 -1.23
N GLY A 41 -11.35 -2.09 -1.61
CA GLY A 41 -10.29 -3.08 -1.51
C GLY A 41 -9.70 -3.46 -2.87
N LEU A 42 -8.37 -3.64 -2.96
CA LEU A 42 -7.72 -4.23 -4.12
C LEU A 42 -6.66 -5.23 -3.65
N SER A 43 -6.75 -6.48 -4.10
CA SER A 43 -5.77 -7.54 -3.83
C SER A 43 -5.75 -8.56 -4.97
N ASN A 44 -4.70 -9.36 -5.04
CA ASN A 44 -4.62 -10.42 -6.04
C ASN A 44 -5.47 -11.65 -5.69
N LYS A 45 -5.75 -11.87 -4.41
CA LYS A 45 -6.51 -13.03 -3.92
C LYS A 45 -7.10 -12.77 -2.54
N LYS A 46 -8.07 -13.60 -2.15
CA LYS A 46 -8.53 -13.71 -0.76
C LYS A 46 -7.50 -14.48 0.05
N ASN A 47 -7.20 -13.99 1.25
CA ASN A 47 -6.26 -14.64 2.16
C ASN A 47 -6.98 -15.27 3.36
N VAL A 48 -6.47 -16.41 3.82
CA VAL A 48 -6.94 -17.10 5.05
C VAL A 48 -6.26 -16.43 6.26
N ASN A 49 -6.80 -15.32 6.72
CA ASN A 49 -6.32 -14.56 7.88
C ASN A 49 -7.45 -13.70 8.46
N PHE A 50 -7.12 -12.61 9.13
CA PHE A 50 -8.12 -11.70 9.68
C PHE A 50 -9.16 -11.21 8.65
N TYR A 51 -8.82 -11.15 7.36
CA TYR A 51 -9.77 -10.78 6.30
C TYR A 51 -11.02 -11.67 6.30
N GLN A 52 -10.92 -12.97 6.57
CA GLN A 52 -12.08 -13.88 6.63
C GLN A 52 -13.12 -13.47 7.68
N PHE A 53 -12.72 -12.81 8.77
CA PHE A 53 -13.64 -12.35 9.80
C PHE A 53 -14.36 -11.06 9.43
N ILE A 54 -13.83 -10.31 8.46
CA ILE A 54 -14.38 -9.03 8.02
C ILE A 54 -15.03 -9.10 6.64
N GLU A 55 -14.77 -10.15 5.87
CA GLU A 55 -15.28 -10.35 4.50
C GLU A 55 -16.80 -10.20 4.41
N ASP A 56 -17.54 -10.87 5.31
CA ASP A 56 -19.01 -10.87 5.31
C ASP A 56 -19.63 -9.69 6.09
N LYS A 57 -18.84 -8.73 6.56
CA LYS A 57 -19.31 -7.62 7.40
C LYS A 57 -19.74 -6.38 6.63
N ASN A 58 -19.82 -6.44 5.29
CA ASN A 58 -20.17 -5.30 4.43
C ASN A 58 -19.27 -4.06 4.66
N ILE A 59 -17.99 -4.30 5.01
CA ILE A 59 -17.01 -3.25 5.28
C ILE A 59 -16.62 -2.54 3.99
N PHE A 60 -16.52 -3.31 2.90
CA PHE A 60 -16.07 -2.80 1.62
C PHE A 60 -17.23 -2.33 0.76
N LYS A 61 -17.15 -1.12 0.24
CA LYS A 61 -18.05 -0.61 -0.79
C LYS A 61 -17.91 -1.39 -2.09
N LYS A 62 -16.67 -1.75 -2.43
CA LYS A 62 -16.32 -2.58 -3.58
C LYS A 62 -14.96 -3.20 -3.37
N GLU A 63 -14.79 -4.44 -3.82
CA GLU A 63 -13.52 -5.15 -3.83
C GLU A 63 -13.13 -5.52 -5.25
N PHE A 64 -11.83 -5.43 -5.52
CA PHE A 64 -11.22 -5.79 -6.78
C PHE A 64 -10.17 -6.86 -6.53
N PHE A 65 -10.31 -8.01 -7.20
CA PHE A 65 -9.36 -9.11 -7.12
C PHE A 65 -8.55 -9.16 -8.41
N ILE A 66 -7.47 -8.39 -8.45
CA ILE A 66 -6.58 -8.25 -9.61
C ILE A 66 -5.14 -8.22 -9.15
N ASP A 67 -4.28 -8.96 -9.83
CA ASP A 67 -2.84 -8.92 -9.60
C ASP A 67 -2.24 -7.67 -10.27
N LEU A 68 -1.67 -6.79 -9.45
CA LEU A 68 -1.01 -5.57 -9.94
C LEU A 68 0.27 -5.86 -10.75
N SER A 69 0.85 -7.05 -10.64
CA SER A 69 2.05 -7.42 -11.40
C SER A 69 1.74 -7.79 -12.85
N THR A 70 0.47 -8.02 -13.21
CA THR A 70 0.03 -8.45 -14.55
C THR A 70 -0.51 -7.29 -15.39
N GLU A 71 -0.62 -7.50 -16.72
CA GLU A 71 -1.18 -6.50 -17.63
C GLU A 71 -2.68 -6.26 -17.41
N GLU A 72 -3.41 -7.21 -16.84
CA GLU A 72 -4.84 -7.04 -16.54
C GLU A 72 -5.11 -5.87 -15.58
N SER A 73 -4.10 -5.48 -14.79
CA SER A 73 -4.21 -4.32 -13.90
C SER A 73 -4.48 -3.00 -14.62
N THR A 74 -4.24 -2.90 -15.92
CA THR A 74 -4.59 -1.70 -16.70
C THR A 74 -6.10 -1.51 -16.81
N LYS A 75 -6.87 -2.59 -16.78
CA LYS A 75 -8.34 -2.57 -16.84
C LYS A 75 -8.96 -1.92 -15.60
N ILE A 76 -8.30 -2.07 -14.43
CA ILE A 76 -8.82 -1.55 -13.17
C ILE A 76 -8.82 -0.03 -13.09
N LYS A 77 -7.94 0.64 -13.84
CA LYS A 77 -7.83 2.10 -13.81
C LYS A 77 -9.16 2.80 -14.03
N LYS A 78 -9.94 2.35 -15.04
CA LYS A 78 -11.28 2.89 -15.33
C LYS A 78 -12.27 2.68 -14.19
N GLU A 79 -12.22 1.53 -13.54
CA GLU A 79 -13.12 1.22 -12.42
C GLU A 79 -12.77 2.03 -11.17
N LEU A 80 -11.48 2.22 -10.88
CA LEU A 80 -11.02 3.07 -9.79
C LEU A 80 -11.37 4.55 -10.02
N GLU A 81 -11.28 5.04 -11.25
CA GLU A 81 -11.72 6.41 -11.60
C GLU A 81 -13.21 6.61 -11.37
N LYS A 82 -14.06 5.66 -11.80
CA LYS A 82 -15.51 5.69 -11.51
C LYS A 82 -15.80 5.72 -10.01
N SER A 83 -14.97 5.09 -9.22
CA SER A 83 -15.11 5.07 -7.76
C SER A 83 -14.72 6.40 -7.09
N GLN A 84 -14.09 7.32 -7.81
CA GLN A 84 -13.67 8.64 -7.30
C GLN A 84 -12.84 8.57 -6.02
N ILE A 85 -11.87 7.67 -5.98
CA ILE A 85 -10.99 7.46 -4.83
C ILE A 85 -10.25 8.76 -4.49
N GLU A 86 -10.25 9.15 -3.21
CA GLU A 86 -9.58 10.36 -2.70
C GLU A 86 -8.22 10.04 -2.04
N ILE A 87 -8.16 8.93 -1.30
CA ILE A 87 -7.00 8.52 -0.51
C ILE A 87 -6.65 7.08 -0.85
N ILE A 88 -5.35 6.80 -1.02
CA ILE A 88 -4.86 5.46 -1.32
C ILE A 88 -3.85 5.03 -0.26
N PHE A 89 -4.06 3.85 0.32
CA PHE A 89 -3.06 3.12 1.10
C PHE A 89 -2.54 1.94 0.30
N HIS A 90 -1.28 2.00 -0.12
CA HIS A 90 -0.66 0.96 -0.93
C HIS A 90 0.15 0.00 -0.05
N PHE A 91 -0.50 -1.11 0.35
CA PHE A 91 0.08 -2.18 1.15
C PHE A 91 0.31 -3.46 0.34
N ALA A 92 -0.23 -3.55 -0.88
CA ALA A 92 0.03 -4.68 -1.76
C ALA A 92 1.53 -4.85 -2.00
N ALA A 93 2.05 -6.00 -1.62
CA ALA A 93 3.46 -6.35 -1.77
C ALA A 93 3.65 -7.85 -1.50
N GLN A 94 4.69 -8.44 -2.11
CA GLN A 94 5.32 -9.63 -1.58
C GLN A 94 6.18 -9.17 -0.38
N SER A 95 5.89 -9.70 0.83
CA SER A 95 6.43 -9.16 2.09
C SER A 95 7.42 -10.09 2.82
N LEU A 96 7.61 -11.33 2.33
CA LEU A 96 8.42 -12.33 3.00
C LEU A 96 9.83 -12.41 2.38
N VAL A 97 10.86 -12.26 3.20
CA VAL A 97 12.27 -12.32 2.78
C VAL A 97 12.59 -13.69 2.16
N SER A 98 12.10 -14.80 2.76
CA SER A 98 12.30 -16.16 2.24
C SER A 98 11.69 -16.36 0.85
N VAL A 99 10.52 -15.78 0.60
CA VAL A 99 9.88 -15.82 -0.72
C VAL A 99 10.66 -14.97 -1.73
N ALA A 100 11.14 -13.80 -1.34
CA ALA A 100 11.97 -12.97 -2.20
C ALA A 100 13.28 -13.65 -2.61
N TYR A 101 13.86 -14.44 -1.72
CA TYR A 101 15.06 -15.22 -2.01
C TYR A 101 14.80 -16.32 -3.06
N ASN A 102 13.69 -17.05 -2.93
CA ASN A 102 13.35 -18.17 -3.82
C ASN A 102 12.70 -17.70 -5.14
N PHE A 103 11.97 -16.57 -5.11
CA PHE A 103 11.21 -16.04 -6.25
C PHE A 103 11.48 -14.52 -6.42
N PRO A 104 12.74 -14.14 -6.75
CA PRO A 104 13.12 -12.74 -6.83
C PRO A 104 12.39 -12.00 -7.96
N GLU A 105 12.15 -12.64 -9.10
CA GLU A 105 11.44 -12.04 -10.23
C GLU A 105 9.99 -11.67 -9.86
N GLU A 106 9.25 -12.56 -9.23
CA GLU A 106 7.89 -12.29 -8.77
C GLU A 106 7.86 -11.17 -7.73
N THR A 107 8.84 -11.16 -6.83
CA THR A 107 9.00 -10.12 -5.82
C THR A 107 9.20 -8.74 -6.48
N MET A 108 10.07 -8.65 -7.49
CA MET A 108 10.29 -7.39 -8.20
C MET A 108 9.06 -6.97 -9.00
N LYS A 109 8.42 -7.89 -9.73
CA LYS A 109 7.17 -7.60 -10.46
C LYS A 109 6.09 -7.05 -9.50
N THR A 110 5.85 -7.72 -8.38
CA THR A 110 4.84 -7.29 -7.42
C THR A 110 5.21 -5.96 -6.76
N ASN A 111 6.43 -5.83 -6.24
CA ASN A 111 6.81 -4.70 -5.41
C ASN A 111 7.18 -3.45 -6.22
N ILE A 112 7.75 -3.59 -7.40
CA ILE A 112 8.19 -2.46 -8.24
C ILE A 112 7.14 -2.14 -9.30
N LEU A 113 6.81 -3.10 -10.19
CA LEU A 113 5.83 -2.83 -11.25
C LEU A 113 4.43 -2.61 -10.71
N GLY A 114 4.00 -3.39 -9.70
CA GLY A 114 2.73 -3.16 -9.03
C GLY A 114 2.64 -1.77 -8.42
N THR A 115 3.73 -1.28 -7.80
CA THR A 115 3.78 0.09 -7.27
C THR A 115 3.75 1.14 -8.39
N TYR A 116 4.46 0.91 -9.49
CA TYR A 116 4.42 1.81 -10.65
C TYR A 116 2.99 2.02 -11.15
N LYS A 117 2.19 0.96 -11.25
CA LYS A 117 0.80 1.05 -11.71
C LYS A 117 -0.09 1.84 -10.75
N ILE A 118 0.13 1.72 -9.45
CA ILE A 118 -0.59 2.55 -8.45
C ILE A 118 -0.15 4.01 -8.54
N LEU A 119 1.13 4.28 -8.74
CA LEU A 119 1.65 5.63 -8.94
C LEU A 119 1.10 6.26 -10.23
N ASP A 120 1.02 5.49 -11.32
CA ASP A 120 0.45 5.95 -12.59
C ASP A 120 -1.05 6.25 -12.46
N PHE A 121 -1.81 5.36 -11.80
CA PHE A 121 -3.21 5.63 -11.48
C PHE A 121 -3.35 6.88 -10.61
N PHE A 122 -2.60 6.97 -9.51
CA PHE A 122 -2.63 8.11 -8.60
C PHE A 122 -2.34 9.42 -9.34
N ASN A 123 -1.30 9.44 -10.16
CA ASN A 123 -0.89 10.63 -10.91
C ASN A 123 -1.97 11.09 -11.91
N SER A 124 -2.60 10.16 -12.63
CA SER A 124 -3.64 10.47 -13.62
C SER A 124 -5.03 10.73 -13.03
N SER A 125 -5.33 10.23 -11.84
CA SER A 125 -6.62 10.39 -11.18
C SER A 125 -6.92 11.86 -10.84
N ILE A 126 -8.13 12.33 -11.10
CA ILE A 126 -8.59 13.67 -10.74
C ILE A 126 -8.92 13.77 -9.25
N SER A 127 -9.51 12.73 -8.67
CA SER A 127 -10.03 12.70 -7.30
C SER A 127 -8.95 12.37 -6.26
N ALA A 128 -7.98 11.50 -6.59
CA ALA A 128 -6.96 11.06 -5.63
C ALA A 128 -5.98 12.20 -5.29
N LYS A 129 -5.86 12.51 -4.00
CA LYS A 129 -5.02 13.60 -3.48
C LYS A 129 -3.91 13.12 -2.56
N LEU A 130 -4.08 11.96 -1.95
CA LEU A 130 -3.11 11.40 -1.00
C LEU A 130 -2.84 9.93 -1.32
N LEU A 131 -1.57 9.58 -1.45
CA LEU A 131 -1.10 8.20 -1.56
C LEU A 131 -0.11 7.91 -0.45
N THR A 132 -0.39 6.93 0.38
CA THR A 132 0.52 6.45 1.43
C THR A 132 1.01 5.06 1.08
N ILE A 133 2.33 4.88 1.03
CA ILE A 133 2.98 3.65 0.58
C ILE A 133 3.79 3.04 1.73
N SER A 134 3.54 1.77 2.03
CA SER A 134 4.33 1.05 3.03
C SER A 134 5.60 0.46 2.41
N THR A 135 6.72 0.77 3.03
CA THR A 135 8.02 0.16 2.80
C THR A 135 8.52 -0.55 4.07
N THR A 136 9.81 -0.55 4.35
CA THR A 136 10.40 -1.28 5.46
C THR A 136 11.63 -0.55 6.00
N ASP A 137 11.97 -0.76 7.25
CA ASP A 137 13.23 -0.36 7.86
C ASP A 137 14.46 -1.08 7.25
N LYS A 138 14.25 -2.21 6.56
CA LYS A 138 15.33 -2.94 5.87
C LYS A 138 15.91 -2.22 4.65
N VAL A 139 15.39 -1.03 4.31
CA VAL A 139 15.94 -0.15 3.27
C VAL A 139 17.11 0.70 3.76
N TYR A 140 17.43 0.70 5.05
CA TYR A 140 18.63 1.37 5.54
C TYR A 140 19.88 0.55 5.26
N LYS A 141 20.94 1.22 4.77
CA LYS A 141 22.22 0.57 4.46
C LYS A 141 22.84 -0.08 5.70
N ASN A 142 22.71 0.61 6.83
CA ASN A 142 23.18 0.15 8.14
C ASN A 142 21.97 0.09 9.09
N PRO A 143 21.24 -1.04 9.14
CA PRO A 143 20.08 -1.16 10.00
C PRO A 143 20.46 -0.99 11.47
N SER A 144 19.81 -0.10 12.17
CA SER A 144 19.96 0.13 13.61
C SER A 144 18.61 0.40 14.26
N LYS A 145 18.55 0.32 15.59
CA LYS A 145 17.32 0.66 16.34
C LYS A 145 16.98 2.15 16.29
N ASN A 146 17.94 2.99 15.92
CA ASN A 146 17.84 4.45 15.98
C ASN A 146 17.99 5.09 14.60
N ASN A 147 17.67 4.39 13.52
CA ASN A 147 17.70 4.99 12.19
C ASN A 147 16.73 6.16 12.09
N LYS A 148 17.21 7.24 11.47
CA LYS A 148 16.43 8.42 11.11
C LYS A 148 16.02 8.36 9.64
N GLU A 149 15.04 9.18 9.26
CA GLU A 149 14.53 9.17 7.88
C GLU A 149 15.58 9.57 6.85
N GLU A 150 16.53 10.44 7.23
CA GLU A 150 17.63 10.92 6.39
C GLU A 150 18.84 9.97 6.31
N ASP A 151 18.88 8.89 7.09
CA ASP A 151 19.99 7.94 7.07
C ASP A 151 20.12 7.28 5.71
N MET A 152 21.36 6.92 5.37
CA MET A 152 21.69 6.34 4.07
C MET A 152 20.91 5.07 3.80
N LEU A 153 20.26 5.03 2.64
CA LEU A 153 19.51 3.87 2.17
C LEU A 153 20.41 2.90 1.41
N GLY A 154 20.02 1.64 1.41
CA GLY A 154 20.69 0.55 0.72
C GLY A 154 19.87 -0.73 0.76
N PHE A 155 20.52 -1.85 0.49
CA PHE A 155 19.88 -3.16 0.46
C PHE A 155 20.93 -4.25 0.66
N ASN A 156 20.51 -5.40 1.21
CA ASN A 156 21.38 -6.55 1.44
C ASN A 156 20.84 -7.85 0.83
N GLU A 157 19.59 -7.87 0.37
CA GLU A 157 18.92 -9.01 -0.23
C GLU A 157 17.73 -8.56 -1.11
N PHE A 158 17.13 -9.50 -1.87
CA PHE A 158 16.12 -9.17 -2.90
C PHE A 158 14.88 -8.45 -2.36
N TYR A 159 14.41 -8.76 -1.15
CA TYR A 159 13.26 -8.08 -0.57
C TYR A 159 13.59 -6.62 -0.26
N SER A 160 14.68 -6.34 0.46
CA SER A 160 15.13 -4.99 0.77
C SER A 160 15.47 -4.21 -0.50
N PHE A 161 16.09 -4.86 -1.49
CA PHE A 161 16.30 -4.27 -2.82
C PHE A 161 14.98 -3.85 -3.47
N SER A 162 13.97 -4.71 -3.50
CA SER A 162 12.67 -4.39 -4.10
C SER A 162 11.98 -3.20 -3.41
N LYS A 163 12.12 -3.08 -2.08
CA LYS A 163 11.58 -1.96 -1.30
C LYS A 163 12.39 -0.67 -1.50
N TYR A 164 13.71 -0.78 -1.58
CA TYR A 164 14.59 0.35 -1.91
C TYR A 164 14.27 0.90 -3.30
N MET A 165 14.16 0.04 -4.32
CA MET A 165 13.77 0.44 -5.67
C MET A 165 12.38 1.07 -5.72
N LYS A 166 11.43 0.56 -4.92
CA LYS A 166 10.11 1.15 -4.74
C LYS A 166 10.20 2.59 -4.24
N GLU A 167 11.04 2.89 -3.25
CA GLU A 167 11.24 4.27 -2.75
C GLU A 167 11.89 5.18 -3.81
N ASN A 168 12.90 4.68 -4.55
CA ASN A 168 13.51 5.44 -5.64
C ASN A 168 12.49 5.77 -6.74
N LEU A 169 11.63 4.81 -7.09
CA LEU A 169 10.55 5.03 -8.05
C LEU A 169 9.59 6.14 -7.58
N ILE A 170 9.23 6.15 -6.29
CA ILE A 170 8.38 7.19 -5.71
C ILE A 170 9.05 8.56 -5.80
N GLN A 171 10.35 8.65 -5.50
CA GLN A 171 11.10 9.90 -5.61
C GLN A 171 11.12 10.42 -7.05
N LEU A 172 11.33 9.55 -8.04
CA LEU A 172 11.25 9.94 -9.45
C LEU A 172 9.87 10.49 -9.83
N PHE A 173 8.78 9.88 -9.35
CA PHE A 173 7.43 10.39 -9.57
C PHE A 173 7.23 11.76 -8.93
N LYS A 174 7.71 11.96 -7.69
CA LYS A 174 7.63 13.25 -7.00
C LYS A 174 8.35 14.36 -7.77
N LEU A 175 9.52 14.05 -8.33
CA LEU A 175 10.35 15.03 -9.04
C LEU A 175 9.85 15.35 -10.45
N SER A 176 9.29 14.37 -11.16
CA SER A 176 9.07 14.47 -12.61
C SER A 176 7.61 14.54 -13.05
N LYS A 177 6.68 14.02 -12.25
CA LYS A 177 5.30 13.81 -12.70
C LYS A 177 4.22 14.27 -11.73
N LEU A 178 4.54 14.49 -10.46
CA LEU A 178 3.52 14.74 -9.46
C LEU A 178 2.95 16.15 -9.56
N SER A 179 1.61 16.25 -9.67
CA SER A 179 0.91 17.53 -9.62
C SER A 179 1.03 18.17 -8.23
N SER A 180 1.09 19.51 -8.17
CA SER A 180 1.24 20.29 -6.94
C SER A 180 0.13 20.10 -5.89
N ASN A 181 -1.02 19.58 -6.31
CA ASN A 181 -2.16 19.32 -5.43
C ASN A 181 -2.24 17.86 -4.94
N LYS A 182 -1.17 17.08 -5.10
CA LYS A 182 -1.07 15.67 -4.71
C LYS A 182 0.09 15.45 -3.77
N ASN A 183 -0.10 14.55 -2.80
CA ASN A 183 0.94 14.17 -1.84
C ASN A 183 1.18 12.68 -1.83
N ILE A 184 2.45 12.28 -1.71
CA ILE A 184 2.84 10.88 -1.51
C ILE A 184 3.66 10.78 -0.22
N ASN A 185 3.18 9.95 0.71
CA ASN A 185 3.88 9.60 1.94
C ASN A 185 4.50 8.21 1.83
N ILE A 186 5.69 8.04 2.39
CA ILE A 186 6.36 6.75 2.56
C ILE A 186 6.35 6.41 4.05
N ILE A 187 5.90 5.21 4.40
CA ILE A 187 5.97 4.70 5.77
C ILE A 187 6.96 3.53 5.81
N ARG A 188 8.12 3.75 6.42
CA ARG A 188 9.08 2.68 6.73
C ARG A 188 8.70 2.06 8.04
N SER A 189 8.18 0.84 7.99
CA SER A 189 7.82 0.10 9.21
C SER A 189 8.83 -0.99 9.50
N GLY A 190 9.15 -1.18 10.75
CA GLY A 190 9.74 -2.42 11.27
C GLY A 190 8.72 -3.55 11.28
N ASN A 191 8.93 -4.55 12.13
CA ASN A 191 7.97 -5.62 12.31
C ASN A 191 6.69 -5.05 12.96
N VAL A 192 5.57 -5.28 12.29
CA VAL A 192 4.26 -4.88 12.79
C VAL A 192 3.64 -6.09 13.47
N LEU A 193 3.32 -5.95 14.75
CA LEU A 193 2.75 -7.01 15.57
C LEU A 193 1.26 -6.78 15.76
N GLY A 194 0.50 -7.86 15.79
CA GLY A 194 -0.94 -7.80 16.06
C GLY A 194 -1.60 -9.17 15.94
N ALA A 195 -2.85 -9.26 16.35
CA ALA A 195 -3.61 -10.49 16.15
C ALA A 195 -3.69 -10.81 14.65
N TRP A 196 -3.52 -12.12 14.33
CA TRP A 196 -3.50 -12.63 12.95
C TRP A 196 -2.25 -12.27 12.12
N ASP A 197 -1.19 -11.75 12.76
CA ASP A 197 0.13 -11.75 12.16
C ASP A 197 0.66 -13.21 12.10
N ARG A 198 1.26 -13.61 10.98
CA ARG A 198 1.77 -14.99 10.76
C ARG A 198 3.27 -15.00 10.64
#